data_d8e3a0faa4c0a7b30f8c4862dadf3550
#
_entry.id   d8e3a0faa4c0a7b30f8c4862dadf3550
#
_cell.length_a   1.000
_cell.length_b   1.000
_cell.length_c   1.000
_cell.angle_alpha   90.00
_cell.angle_beta   90.00
_cell.angle_gamma   90.00
#
_symmetry.space_group_name_H-M   'P 1'
#
loop_
_entity.id
_entity.type
_entity.pdbx_description
1 polymer ?
#
loop_
_entity_poly.entity_id
_entity_poly.type
_entity_poly.pdbx_seq_one_letter_code
_entity_poly.pdbx_strand_id
1 'polypeptide(L)'
;MWKTLAALVLCVTPALAQERLTAYDALRVVGVHINRDAVNHVISVTGAHGDPQPETWRVLIDDRRGNGGIREIQVRNGQVASERPSSVVGSSQGATINTARLNLDSSGAFAVASHTADKSGTRFEMASYTLRTDERGDPTWIVTLHAKSGRPVGTIYIGANRGNVTRTEGMFAGTNMNDVETEREVAQEPSDEDEGEHGPFHGVRTRIRSAFRRTQDEAHDMFDRVRRSFSDYIGR
;
A
#
# COMPACT_ATOMS: atom_id res chain seq x y z
N MET A 1 61.78 -14.61 -14.27
CA MET A 1 60.76 -14.90 -13.24
C MET A 1 59.78 -13.71 -13.18
N TRP A 2 58.70 -13.77 -13.94
CA TRP A 2 57.69 -12.71 -14.00
C TRP A 2 56.49 -13.13 -13.16
N LYS A 3 56.24 -12.42 -12.08
CA LYS A 3 55.07 -12.65 -11.21
C LYS A 3 53.88 -11.83 -11.76
N THR A 4 52.95 -12.50 -12.40
CA THR A 4 51.66 -11.92 -12.81
C THR A 4 50.75 -11.81 -11.59
N LEU A 5 50.49 -10.57 -11.18
CA LEU A 5 49.49 -10.23 -10.16
C LEU A 5 48.11 -10.14 -10.87
N ALA A 6 47.25 -11.14 -10.63
CA ALA A 6 45.87 -11.11 -11.09
C ALA A 6 45.07 -10.30 -10.09
N ALA A 7 44.63 -9.11 -10.49
CA ALA A 7 43.71 -8.28 -9.71
C ALA A 7 42.29 -8.80 -9.90
N LEU A 8 41.73 -9.38 -8.83
CA LEU A 8 40.33 -9.82 -8.76
C LEU A 8 39.44 -8.59 -8.51
N VAL A 9 38.81 -8.06 -9.56
CA VAL A 9 37.82 -7.00 -9.43
C VAL A 9 36.50 -7.62 -8.98
N LEU A 10 36.17 -7.48 -7.69
CA LEU A 10 34.85 -7.80 -7.14
C LEU A 10 33.85 -6.72 -7.62
N CYS A 11 33.07 -7.04 -8.64
CA CYS A 11 31.89 -6.26 -9.00
C CYS A 11 30.82 -6.43 -7.92
N VAL A 12 30.78 -5.51 -6.96
CA VAL A 12 29.65 -5.36 -6.05
C VAL A 12 28.53 -4.70 -6.87
N THR A 13 27.62 -5.51 -7.43
CA THR A 13 26.38 -5.00 -7.98
C THR A 13 25.53 -4.52 -6.83
N PRO A 14 25.13 -3.21 -6.76
CA PRO A 14 24.15 -2.78 -5.79
C PRO A 14 22.87 -3.55 -6.08
N ALA A 15 22.40 -4.34 -5.12
CA ALA A 15 21.05 -4.87 -5.14
C ALA A 15 20.11 -3.66 -5.06
N LEU A 16 19.65 -3.16 -6.20
CA LEU A 16 18.57 -2.20 -6.26
C LEU A 16 17.39 -2.87 -5.58
N ALA A 17 17.04 -2.41 -4.38
CA ALA A 17 15.80 -2.79 -3.74
C ALA A 17 14.70 -2.43 -4.73
N GLN A 18 14.09 -3.44 -5.33
CA GLN A 18 13.02 -3.26 -6.31
C GLN A 18 11.84 -2.72 -5.52
N GLU A 19 11.54 -1.42 -5.67
CA GLU A 19 10.37 -0.81 -5.06
C GLU A 19 9.14 -1.62 -5.47
N ARG A 20 8.45 -2.19 -4.49
CA ARG A 20 7.24 -2.96 -4.75
C ARG A 20 6.14 -2.00 -5.18
N LEU A 21 5.45 -2.37 -6.24
CA LEU A 21 4.41 -1.56 -6.85
C LEU A 21 3.24 -1.33 -5.90
N THR A 22 2.73 -0.12 -5.94
CA THR A 22 1.52 0.28 -5.24
C THR A 22 0.27 -0.15 -6.01
N ALA A 23 -0.90 -0.02 -5.38
CA ALA A 23 -2.17 -0.28 -6.05
C ALA A 23 -2.42 0.71 -7.20
N TYR A 24 -1.99 1.96 -7.07
CA TYR A 24 -2.13 2.94 -8.15
C TYR A 24 -1.24 2.60 -9.35
N ASP A 25 -0.04 2.11 -9.12
CA ASP A 25 0.79 1.62 -10.21
C ASP A 25 0.14 0.44 -10.93
N ALA A 26 -0.50 -0.48 -10.19
CA ALA A 26 -1.25 -1.58 -10.77
C ALA A 26 -2.44 -1.07 -11.60
N LEU A 27 -3.20 -0.09 -11.12
CA LEU A 27 -4.29 0.53 -11.88
C LEU A 27 -3.79 1.23 -13.14
N ARG A 28 -2.62 1.89 -13.07
CA ARG A 28 -1.99 2.50 -14.25
C ARG A 28 -1.59 1.46 -15.29
N VAL A 29 -0.99 0.35 -14.87
CA VAL A 29 -0.65 -0.77 -15.75
C VAL A 29 -1.89 -1.30 -16.46
N VAL A 30 -2.99 -1.49 -15.73
CA VAL A 30 -4.28 -1.92 -16.29
C VAL A 30 -4.83 -0.91 -17.30
N GLY A 31 -4.78 0.39 -16.98
CA GLY A 31 -5.23 1.45 -17.87
C GLY A 31 -4.42 1.57 -19.16
N VAL A 32 -3.12 1.24 -19.11
CA VAL A 32 -2.25 1.17 -20.31
C VAL A 32 -2.53 -0.11 -21.11
N HIS A 33 -2.74 -1.24 -20.43
CA HIS A 33 -2.94 -2.56 -21.07
C HIS A 33 -4.26 -2.67 -21.81
N ILE A 34 -5.36 -2.24 -21.18
CA ILE A 34 -6.70 -2.31 -21.79
C ILE A 34 -7.03 -0.98 -22.49
N ASN A 35 -7.31 0.04 -21.71
CA ASN A 35 -7.51 1.45 -22.03
C ASN A 35 -7.76 2.24 -20.74
N ARG A 36 -7.67 3.56 -20.79
CA ARG A 36 -7.89 4.44 -19.61
C ARG A 36 -9.30 4.35 -19.03
N ASP A 37 -10.31 4.13 -19.88
CA ASP A 37 -11.71 4.02 -19.45
C ASP A 37 -11.93 2.77 -18.57
N ALA A 38 -11.16 1.71 -18.76
CA ALA A 38 -11.23 0.49 -17.96
C ALA A 38 -11.01 0.75 -16.46
N VAL A 39 -10.23 1.78 -16.10
CA VAL A 39 -9.98 2.16 -14.71
C VAL A 39 -11.25 2.67 -14.01
N ASN A 40 -12.20 3.24 -14.76
CA ASN A 40 -13.50 3.68 -14.25
C ASN A 40 -14.48 2.51 -14.00
N HIS A 41 -14.14 1.33 -14.48
CA HIS A 41 -14.94 0.12 -14.32
C HIS A 41 -14.35 -0.87 -13.30
N VAL A 42 -13.34 -0.43 -12.54
CA VAL A 42 -12.73 -1.25 -11.49
C VAL A 42 -13.72 -1.48 -10.35
N ILE A 43 -13.90 -2.75 -9.97
CA ILE A 43 -14.75 -3.18 -8.86
C ILE A 43 -13.93 -3.32 -7.58
N SER A 44 -12.75 -3.92 -7.69
CA SER A 44 -11.86 -4.09 -6.55
C SER A 44 -10.40 -4.21 -6.97
N VAL A 45 -9.51 -3.82 -6.04
CA VAL A 45 -8.07 -4.04 -6.13
C VAL A 45 -7.64 -4.77 -4.86
N THR A 46 -7.00 -5.92 -5.01
CA THR A 46 -6.56 -6.73 -3.87
C THR A 46 -5.09 -7.11 -3.98
N GLY A 47 -4.42 -7.13 -2.84
CA GLY A 47 -3.05 -7.61 -2.74
C GLY A 47 -2.82 -8.28 -1.40
N ALA A 48 -2.15 -9.43 -1.39
CA ALA A 48 -1.97 -10.24 -0.20
C ALA A 48 -0.51 -10.25 0.29
N HIS A 49 -0.35 -10.31 1.61
CA HIS A 49 0.94 -10.55 2.28
C HIS A 49 2.07 -9.60 1.86
N GLY A 50 1.75 -8.29 1.78
CA GLY A 50 2.74 -7.24 1.50
C GLY A 50 3.63 -6.94 2.70
N ASP A 51 4.91 -6.66 2.40
CA ASP A 51 5.89 -6.13 3.35
C ASP A 51 6.67 -4.97 2.68
N PRO A 52 6.20 -3.73 2.79
CA PRO A 52 4.81 -3.32 3.09
C PRO A 52 3.83 -3.53 1.93
N GLN A 53 4.30 -3.63 0.68
CA GLN A 53 3.46 -3.78 -0.50
C GLN A 53 3.47 -5.22 -1.04
N PRO A 54 2.35 -5.71 -1.58
CA PRO A 54 2.26 -7.03 -2.21
C PRO A 54 3.14 -7.14 -3.47
N GLU A 55 3.61 -8.35 -3.77
CA GLU A 55 4.27 -8.62 -5.05
C GLU A 55 3.31 -8.63 -6.23
N THR A 56 2.06 -9.00 -5.97
CA THR A 56 1.02 -9.14 -7.00
C THR A 56 -0.24 -8.44 -6.58
N TRP A 57 -0.73 -7.60 -7.47
CA TRP A 57 -2.04 -6.98 -7.37
C TRP A 57 -3.04 -7.68 -8.28
N ARG A 58 -4.24 -7.92 -7.77
CA ARG A 58 -5.38 -8.44 -8.52
C ARG A 58 -6.40 -7.34 -8.67
N VAL A 59 -6.77 -7.03 -9.90
CA VAL A 59 -7.74 -6.00 -10.26
C VAL A 59 -8.96 -6.69 -10.90
N LEU A 60 -10.13 -6.46 -10.35
CA LEU A 60 -11.40 -6.91 -10.93
C LEU A 60 -12.07 -5.75 -11.65
N ILE A 61 -12.50 -5.98 -12.89
CA ILE A 61 -13.10 -4.97 -13.77
C ILE A 61 -14.45 -5.47 -14.26
N ASP A 62 -15.46 -4.61 -14.25
CA ASP A 62 -16.75 -4.84 -14.93
C ASP A 62 -16.57 -4.59 -16.43
N ASP A 63 -16.38 -5.67 -17.20
CA ASP A 63 -16.20 -5.61 -18.64
C ASP A 63 -17.49 -5.97 -19.37
N ARG A 64 -18.46 -5.07 -19.34
CA ARG A 64 -19.76 -5.26 -20.02
C ARG A 64 -19.65 -5.24 -21.52
N ARG A 65 -18.57 -4.69 -22.10
CA ARG A 65 -18.35 -4.56 -23.55
C ARG A 65 -17.72 -5.80 -24.18
N GLY A 66 -17.07 -6.66 -23.38
CA GLY A 66 -16.51 -7.93 -23.81
C GLY A 66 -17.56 -9.05 -23.79
N ASN A 67 -17.20 -10.21 -23.35
CA ASN A 67 -18.13 -11.36 -23.22
C ASN A 67 -19.11 -11.23 -22.02
N GLY A 68 -19.39 -10.01 -21.57
CA GLY A 68 -20.42 -9.71 -20.58
C GLY A 68 -20.12 -10.23 -19.19
N GLY A 69 -18.99 -9.90 -18.61
CA GLY A 69 -18.66 -10.42 -17.30
C GLY A 69 -17.59 -9.62 -16.55
N ILE A 70 -17.18 -10.15 -15.43
CA ILE A 70 -16.08 -9.58 -14.62
C ILE A 70 -14.77 -10.17 -15.14
N ARG A 71 -13.81 -9.31 -15.40
CA ARG A 71 -12.45 -9.66 -15.80
C ARG A 71 -11.51 -9.51 -14.61
N GLU A 72 -10.69 -10.52 -14.40
CA GLU A 72 -9.62 -10.49 -13.41
C GLU A 72 -8.28 -10.27 -14.11
N ILE A 73 -7.54 -9.26 -13.67
CA ILE A 73 -6.19 -8.93 -14.15
C ILE A 73 -5.23 -9.00 -12.98
N GLN A 74 -4.16 -9.74 -13.14
CA GLN A 74 -3.07 -9.79 -12.18
C GLN A 74 -1.90 -8.95 -12.69
N VAL A 75 -1.44 -8.02 -11.86
CA VAL A 75 -0.28 -7.17 -12.13
C VAL A 75 0.84 -7.57 -11.18
N ARG A 76 1.99 -7.87 -11.75
CA ARG A 76 3.22 -8.22 -11.01
C ARG A 76 4.41 -7.53 -11.67
N ASN A 77 5.30 -6.97 -10.88
CA ASN A 77 6.51 -6.29 -11.37
C ASN A 77 6.23 -5.24 -12.48
N GLY A 78 5.13 -4.49 -12.38
CA GLY A 78 4.78 -3.45 -13.36
C GLY A 78 4.24 -3.97 -14.69
N GLN A 79 3.88 -5.23 -14.77
CA GLN A 79 3.35 -5.86 -15.99
C GLN A 79 2.12 -6.69 -15.69
N VAL A 80 1.25 -6.87 -16.69
CA VAL A 80 0.15 -7.81 -16.61
C VAL A 80 0.72 -9.23 -16.65
N ALA A 81 0.56 -9.94 -15.53
CA ALA A 81 1.02 -11.31 -15.39
C ALA A 81 -0.04 -12.33 -15.88
N SER A 82 -1.32 -12.03 -15.70
CA SER A 82 -2.42 -12.84 -16.24
C SER A 82 -3.69 -12.01 -16.40
N GLU A 83 -4.51 -12.42 -17.34
CA GLU A 83 -5.83 -11.87 -17.61
C GLU A 83 -6.79 -13.04 -17.88
N ARG A 84 -7.93 -13.04 -17.17
CA ARG A 84 -8.92 -14.11 -17.31
C ARG A 84 -10.32 -13.62 -16.94
N PRO A 85 -11.38 -14.26 -17.46
CA PRO A 85 -12.71 -14.08 -16.90
C PRO A 85 -12.71 -14.44 -15.42
N SER A 86 -13.36 -13.62 -14.58
CA SER A 86 -13.48 -13.96 -13.16
C SER A 86 -14.49 -15.10 -12.98
N SER A 87 -14.13 -16.06 -12.14
CA SER A 87 -15.05 -17.13 -11.72
C SER A 87 -16.10 -16.65 -10.71
N VAL A 88 -15.94 -15.42 -10.20
CA VAL A 88 -16.88 -14.84 -9.25
C VAL A 88 -18.02 -14.20 -10.01
N VAL A 89 -19.20 -14.79 -9.88
CA VAL A 89 -20.40 -14.40 -10.60
C VAL A 89 -21.30 -13.54 -9.70
N GLY A 90 -21.79 -12.41 -10.23
CA GLY A 90 -22.95 -11.71 -9.71
C GLY A 90 -22.70 -10.52 -8.79
N SER A 91 -23.77 -10.06 -8.17
CA SER A 91 -23.89 -8.85 -7.36
C SER A 91 -23.00 -8.79 -6.12
N SER A 92 -22.35 -9.88 -5.73
CA SER A 92 -21.40 -9.94 -4.61
C SER A 92 -20.10 -9.18 -4.85
N GLN A 93 -19.85 -8.76 -6.09
CA GLN A 93 -18.63 -8.01 -6.45
C GLN A 93 -18.64 -6.54 -6.04
N GLY A 94 -19.81 -5.98 -5.73
CA GLY A 94 -19.96 -4.57 -5.37
C GLY A 94 -20.08 -3.63 -6.57
N ALA A 95 -20.21 -2.35 -6.27
CA ALA A 95 -20.23 -1.29 -7.26
C ALA A 95 -18.81 -0.96 -7.75
N THR A 96 -18.73 -0.35 -8.93
CA THR A 96 -17.45 0.17 -9.44
C THR A 96 -16.91 1.28 -8.55
N ILE A 97 -15.61 1.30 -8.38
CA ILE A 97 -14.92 2.29 -7.58
C ILE A 97 -14.94 3.63 -8.32
N ASN A 98 -15.38 4.68 -7.63
CA ASN A 98 -15.23 6.04 -8.13
C ASN A 98 -13.78 6.48 -8.00
N THR A 99 -13.00 6.32 -9.07
CA THR A 99 -11.57 6.62 -9.10
C THR A 99 -11.25 8.10 -8.92
N ALA A 100 -12.17 9.01 -9.25
CA ALA A 100 -12.02 10.45 -8.98
C ALA A 100 -12.03 10.79 -7.47
N ARG A 101 -12.47 9.86 -6.63
CA ARG A 101 -12.48 10.00 -5.16
C ARG A 101 -11.37 9.21 -4.48
N LEU A 102 -10.43 8.64 -5.24
CA LEU A 102 -9.27 7.95 -4.72
C LEU A 102 -8.14 8.96 -4.49
N ASN A 103 -7.99 9.41 -3.25
CA ASN A 103 -6.91 10.31 -2.84
C ASN A 103 -5.82 9.61 -2.02
N LEU A 104 -6.07 8.39 -1.57
CA LEU A 104 -5.17 7.60 -0.76
C LEU A 104 -4.81 6.30 -1.48
N ASP A 105 -3.53 6.11 -1.77
CA ASP A 105 -2.99 4.87 -2.31
C ASP A 105 -2.74 3.82 -1.21
N SER A 106 -2.34 2.61 -1.62
CA SER A 106 -1.99 1.51 -0.71
C SER A 106 -0.83 1.84 0.21
N SER A 107 0.12 2.68 -0.19
CA SER A 107 1.21 3.18 0.65
C SER A 107 0.68 4.07 1.78
N GLY A 108 -0.19 5.02 1.49
CA GLY A 108 -0.85 5.84 2.49
C GLY A 108 -1.79 5.03 3.39
N ALA A 109 -2.53 4.07 2.83
CA ALA A 109 -3.35 3.15 3.62
C ALA A 109 -2.52 2.32 4.59
N PHE A 110 -1.31 1.88 4.18
CA PHE A 110 -0.36 1.20 5.07
C PHE A 110 0.11 2.10 6.20
N ALA A 111 0.47 3.36 5.92
CA ALA A 111 0.92 4.31 6.94
C ALA A 111 -0.15 4.52 8.02
N VAL A 112 -1.42 4.75 7.61
CA VAL A 112 -2.55 4.87 8.54
C VAL A 112 -2.77 3.58 9.34
N ALA A 113 -2.68 2.41 8.68
CA ALA A 113 -2.87 1.12 9.33
C ALA A 113 -1.76 0.84 10.36
N SER A 114 -0.49 1.11 10.02
CA SER A 114 0.66 0.95 10.92
C SER A 114 0.52 1.83 12.15
N HIS A 115 0.17 3.10 11.95
CA HIS A 115 -0.02 4.03 13.06
C HIS A 115 -1.18 3.60 13.99
N THR A 116 -2.28 3.11 13.41
CA THR A 116 -3.41 2.56 14.17
C THR A 116 -2.99 1.33 14.97
N ALA A 117 -2.19 0.44 14.38
CA ALA A 117 -1.64 -0.74 15.04
C ALA A 117 -0.73 -0.36 16.20
N ASP A 118 0.15 0.61 16.02
CA ASP A 118 1.06 1.12 17.06
C ASP A 118 0.27 1.70 18.25
N LYS A 119 -0.73 2.55 17.99
CA LYS A 119 -1.62 3.08 19.03
C LYS A 119 -2.39 1.98 19.77
N SER A 120 -2.71 0.89 19.11
CA SER A 120 -3.42 -0.28 19.69
C SER A 120 -2.48 -1.29 20.35
N GLY A 121 -1.16 -1.07 20.30
CA GLY A 121 -0.17 -2.04 20.79
C GLY A 121 -0.14 -3.34 19.98
N THR A 122 -0.68 -3.35 18.75
CA THR A 122 -0.77 -4.53 17.90
C THR A 122 0.49 -4.67 17.04
N ARG A 123 1.17 -5.82 17.15
CA ARG A 123 2.35 -6.14 16.34
C ARG A 123 1.95 -6.95 15.11
N PHE A 124 2.50 -6.60 13.96
CA PHE A 124 2.28 -7.31 12.71
C PHE A 124 3.57 -7.32 11.87
N GLU A 125 3.64 -8.18 10.86
CA GLU A 125 4.77 -8.26 9.93
C GLU A 125 4.36 -8.11 8.47
N MET A 126 3.11 -8.43 8.14
CA MET A 126 2.60 -8.34 6.77
C MET A 126 1.22 -7.69 6.75
N ALA A 127 0.88 -7.09 5.61
CA ALA A 127 -0.43 -6.52 5.38
C ALA A 127 -1.06 -7.08 4.10
N SER A 128 -2.37 -7.32 4.14
CA SER A 128 -3.18 -7.61 2.95
C SER A 128 -4.15 -6.46 2.71
N TYR A 129 -4.38 -6.14 1.46
CA TYR A 129 -5.12 -4.96 1.04
C TYR A 129 -6.32 -5.35 0.20
N THR A 130 -7.43 -4.68 0.43
CA THR A 130 -8.59 -4.69 -0.45
C THR A 130 -9.11 -3.28 -0.59
N LEU A 131 -9.10 -2.75 -1.80
CA LEU A 131 -9.81 -1.52 -2.15
C LEU A 131 -11.13 -1.90 -2.81
N ARG A 132 -12.22 -1.39 -2.29
CA ARG A 132 -13.57 -1.58 -2.85
C ARG A 132 -14.49 -0.44 -2.44
N THR A 133 -15.65 -0.37 -3.06
CA THR A 133 -16.72 0.56 -2.65
C THR A 133 -17.42 0.03 -1.39
N ASP A 134 -17.66 0.89 -0.41
CA ASP A 134 -18.46 0.58 0.77
C ASP A 134 -19.98 0.68 0.49
N GLU A 135 -20.80 0.46 1.51
CA GLU A 135 -22.27 0.50 1.42
C GLU A 135 -22.81 1.90 1.06
N ARG A 136 -22.02 2.95 1.26
CA ARG A 136 -22.36 4.35 0.95
C ARG A 136 -21.92 4.79 -0.45
N GLY A 137 -21.22 3.90 -1.17
CA GLY A 137 -20.64 4.21 -2.46
C GLY A 137 -19.28 4.90 -2.37
N ASP A 138 -18.63 4.92 -1.20
CA ASP A 138 -17.32 5.52 -1.01
C ASP A 138 -16.20 4.49 -1.15
N PRO A 139 -15.10 4.85 -1.85
CA PRO A 139 -13.95 3.98 -1.95
C PRO A 139 -13.29 3.82 -0.57
N THR A 140 -13.08 2.56 -0.18
CA THR A 140 -12.58 2.20 1.15
C THR A 140 -11.48 1.15 1.03
N TRP A 141 -10.37 1.42 1.68
CA TRP A 141 -9.32 0.45 1.94
C TRP A 141 -9.68 -0.44 3.13
N ILE A 142 -9.54 -1.73 2.95
CA ILE A 142 -9.59 -2.73 4.02
C ILE A 142 -8.19 -3.31 4.13
N VAL A 143 -7.49 -2.96 5.21
CA VAL A 143 -6.13 -3.42 5.47
C VAL A 143 -6.17 -4.45 6.58
N THR A 144 -5.83 -5.70 6.26
CA THR A 144 -5.74 -6.78 7.24
C THR A 144 -4.27 -7.00 7.59
N LEU A 145 -3.95 -6.83 8.85
CA LEU A 145 -2.61 -7.02 9.39
C LEU A 145 -2.42 -8.47 9.84
N HIS A 146 -1.25 -9.02 9.54
CA HIS A 146 -0.91 -10.42 9.82
C HIS A 146 0.36 -10.52 10.67
N ALA A 147 0.33 -11.43 11.64
CA ALA A 147 1.52 -11.86 12.34
C ALA A 147 2.45 -12.66 11.40
N LYS A 148 3.67 -12.90 11.81
CA LYS A 148 4.66 -13.74 11.10
C LYS A 148 4.14 -15.11 10.69
N SER A 149 3.24 -15.67 11.50
CA SER A 149 2.57 -16.94 11.20
C SER A 149 1.53 -16.89 10.09
N GLY A 150 1.27 -15.70 9.50
CA GLY A 150 0.19 -15.47 8.54
C GLY A 150 -1.20 -15.30 9.17
N ARG A 151 -1.32 -15.45 10.51
CA ARG A 151 -2.60 -15.27 11.20
C ARG A 151 -2.99 -13.78 11.23
N PRO A 152 -4.24 -13.41 10.91
CA PRO A 152 -4.71 -12.04 11.04
C PRO A 152 -4.70 -11.61 12.52
N VAL A 153 -4.23 -10.40 12.78
CA VAL A 153 -4.16 -9.78 14.12
C VAL A 153 -5.03 -8.54 14.23
N GLY A 154 -5.52 -8.04 13.11
CA GLY A 154 -6.46 -6.92 13.06
C GLY A 154 -6.82 -6.53 11.64
N THR A 155 -7.96 -5.86 11.49
CA THR A 155 -8.42 -5.30 10.22
C THR A 155 -8.83 -3.85 10.42
N ILE A 156 -8.40 -2.99 9.52
CA ILE A 156 -8.62 -1.55 9.58
C ILE A 156 -9.30 -1.11 8.30
N TYR A 157 -10.40 -0.38 8.43
CA TYR A 157 -11.17 0.20 7.33
C TYR A 157 -10.83 1.68 7.24
N ILE A 158 -10.31 2.12 6.09
CA ILE A 158 -9.79 3.46 5.87
C ILE A 158 -10.48 4.06 4.65
N GLY A 159 -11.13 5.21 4.80
CA GLY A 159 -11.72 5.91 3.68
C GLY A 159 -10.64 6.35 2.68
N ALA A 160 -10.69 5.84 1.46
CA ALA A 160 -9.67 6.13 0.44
C ALA A 160 -9.73 7.57 -0.10
N ASN A 161 -10.75 8.33 0.27
CA ASN A 161 -10.89 9.73 -0.09
C ASN A 161 -10.17 10.66 0.92
N ARG A 162 -10.28 10.38 2.23
CA ARG A 162 -9.82 11.28 3.30
C ARG A 162 -8.74 10.66 4.19
N GLY A 163 -8.45 9.39 4.06
CA GLY A 163 -7.50 8.68 4.89
C GLY A 163 -7.94 8.45 6.35
N ASN A 164 -9.21 8.68 6.66
CA ASN A 164 -9.73 8.48 8.01
C ASN A 164 -10.07 7.01 8.28
N VAL A 165 -9.72 6.51 9.46
CA VAL A 165 -10.18 5.20 9.92
C VAL A 165 -11.67 5.26 10.24
N THR A 166 -12.45 4.41 9.58
CA THR A 166 -13.90 4.32 9.76
C THR A 166 -14.31 3.18 10.69
N ARG A 167 -13.51 2.12 10.73
CA ARG A 167 -13.74 0.94 11.57
C ARG A 167 -12.45 0.18 11.82
N THR A 168 -12.32 -0.45 12.97
CA THR A 168 -11.27 -1.40 13.30
C THR A 168 -11.88 -2.69 13.84
N GLU A 169 -11.25 -3.83 13.54
CA GLU A 169 -11.58 -5.14 14.08
C GLU A 169 -10.33 -5.74 14.71
N GLY A 170 -10.42 -6.18 15.97
CA GLY A 170 -9.29 -6.71 16.74
C GLY A 170 -8.34 -5.63 17.29
N MET A 171 -8.70 -4.34 17.18
CA MET A 171 -7.94 -3.20 17.69
C MET A 171 -8.86 -2.17 18.34
N PHE A 172 -8.32 -1.33 19.25
CA PHE A 172 -9.12 -0.36 20.00
C PHE A 172 -9.12 1.04 19.39
N ALA A 173 -8.02 1.51 18.83
CA ALA A 173 -7.86 2.88 18.38
C ALA A 173 -7.91 2.99 16.86
N GLY A 174 -8.70 3.93 16.37
CA GLY A 174 -8.64 4.41 15.00
C GLY A 174 -7.82 5.71 14.92
N THR A 175 -7.23 5.96 13.79
CA THR A 175 -6.53 7.20 13.47
C THR A 175 -6.89 7.65 12.04
N ASN A 176 -6.32 8.73 11.58
CA ASN A 176 -6.49 9.24 10.22
C ASN A 176 -5.15 9.78 9.69
N MET A 177 -5.11 10.18 8.44
CA MET A 177 -3.88 10.65 7.82
C MET A 177 -3.36 11.94 8.45
N ASN A 178 -4.25 12.84 8.92
CA ASN A 178 -3.84 14.07 9.59
C ASN A 178 -3.12 13.77 10.92
N ASP A 179 -3.54 12.73 11.65
CA ASP A 179 -2.86 12.33 12.89
C ASP A 179 -1.43 11.84 12.59
N VAL A 180 -1.25 11.11 11.48
CA VAL A 180 0.07 10.65 11.02
C VAL A 180 0.97 11.84 10.67
N GLU A 181 0.43 12.82 9.94
CA GLU A 181 1.16 14.04 9.56
C GLU A 181 1.54 14.88 10.76
N THR A 182 0.61 15.11 11.70
CA THR A 182 0.87 15.89 12.93
C THR A 182 1.96 15.26 13.80
N GLU A 183 1.94 13.94 13.99
CA GLU A 183 2.98 13.26 14.74
C GLU A 183 4.35 13.30 14.05
N ARG A 184 4.37 13.40 12.72
CA ARG A 184 5.59 13.61 11.95
C ARG A 184 6.19 14.99 12.20
N GLU A 185 5.37 16.05 12.17
CA GLU A 185 5.83 17.43 12.45
C GLU A 185 6.42 17.54 13.85
N VAL A 186 5.74 17.01 14.87
CA VAL A 186 6.24 16.97 16.24
C VAL A 186 7.55 16.20 16.39
N ALA A 187 7.73 15.11 15.61
CA ALA A 187 8.96 14.32 15.65
C ALA A 187 10.15 14.97 14.94
N GLN A 188 9.93 16.03 14.16
CA GLN A 188 10.96 16.80 13.45
C GLN A 188 11.46 18.01 14.23
N GLU A 189 10.78 18.44 15.30
CA GLU A 189 11.35 19.46 16.18
C GLU A 189 12.58 18.88 16.89
N PRO A 190 13.75 19.53 16.78
CA PRO A 190 14.94 19.09 17.48
C PRO A 190 14.73 19.34 18.98
N SER A 191 14.42 18.30 19.73
CA SER A 191 14.56 18.34 21.17
C SER A 191 16.04 18.23 21.49
N ASP A 192 16.71 19.39 21.63
CA ASP A 192 17.92 19.50 22.44
C ASP A 192 17.54 19.13 23.88
N GLU A 193 18.35 18.23 24.47
CA GLU A 193 18.31 17.75 25.86
C GLU A 193 17.49 16.46 26.08
N ASP A 194 18.17 15.32 26.14
CA ASP A 194 18.44 14.58 27.38
C ASP A 194 19.36 13.37 27.16
N GLU A 195 20.57 13.45 27.69
CA GLU A 195 21.43 12.31 27.97
C GLU A 195 20.89 11.58 29.21
N GLY A 196 20.44 10.33 29.05
CA GLY A 196 20.20 9.48 30.21
C GLY A 196 19.13 8.41 29.99
N GLU A 197 19.54 7.25 29.70
CA GLU A 197 19.18 5.93 30.19
C GLU A 197 19.39 4.84 29.13
N HIS A 198 20.49 4.12 29.30
CA HIS A 198 20.82 2.93 28.54
C HIS A 198 20.05 1.73 29.11
N GLY A 199 18.83 1.44 28.54
CA GLY A 199 18.12 0.20 28.80
C GLY A 199 18.28 -0.79 27.61
N PRO A 200 18.31 -2.10 27.86
CA PRO A 200 18.58 -3.13 26.83
C PRO A 200 17.56 -3.20 25.69
N PHE A 201 16.47 -2.46 25.76
CA PHE A 201 15.42 -2.42 24.73
C PHE A 201 15.49 -1.22 23.78
N HIS A 202 16.48 -0.33 23.96
CA HIS A 202 16.59 0.91 23.16
C HIS A 202 16.89 0.63 21.68
N GLY A 203 17.71 -0.37 21.40
CA GLY A 203 18.12 -0.73 20.03
C GLY A 203 16.98 -1.25 19.12
N VAL A 204 15.97 -1.89 19.70
CA VAL A 204 14.83 -2.42 18.94
C VAL A 204 13.84 -1.29 18.61
N ARG A 205 13.58 -0.39 19.56
CA ARG A 205 12.71 0.78 19.34
C ARG A 205 13.29 1.73 18.28
N THR A 206 14.60 1.92 18.26
CA THR A 206 15.27 2.80 17.29
C THR A 206 15.22 2.22 15.87
N ARG A 207 15.39 0.90 15.71
CA ARG A 207 15.28 0.23 14.40
C ARG A 207 13.85 0.26 13.84
N ILE A 208 12.85 0.04 14.67
CA ILE A 208 11.44 0.13 14.27
C ILE A 208 11.07 1.58 13.91
N ARG A 209 11.51 2.58 14.70
CA ARG A 209 11.29 3.99 14.39
C ARG A 209 12.01 4.45 13.12
N SER A 210 13.23 3.99 12.85
CA SER A 210 13.95 4.38 11.64
C SER A 210 13.38 3.73 10.38
N ALA A 211 12.92 2.47 10.45
CA ALA A 211 12.20 1.83 9.36
C ALA A 211 10.83 2.52 9.12
N PHE A 212 10.12 2.86 10.19
CA PHE A 212 8.85 3.57 10.14
C PHE A 212 9.01 4.98 9.53
N ARG A 213 10.00 5.77 9.94
CA ARG A 213 10.28 7.09 9.35
C ARG A 213 10.58 7.01 7.86
N ARG A 214 11.42 6.06 7.45
CA ARG A 214 11.75 5.87 6.04
C ARG A 214 10.52 5.50 5.21
N THR A 215 9.68 4.59 5.70
CA THR A 215 8.42 4.19 5.03
C THR A 215 7.42 5.34 4.99
N GLN A 216 7.39 6.19 6.02
CA GLN A 216 6.50 7.35 6.11
C GLN A 216 6.94 8.48 5.16
N ASP A 217 8.25 8.76 5.07
CA ASP A 217 8.82 9.73 4.15
C ASP A 217 8.60 9.30 2.69
N GLU A 218 8.87 8.04 2.38
CA GLU A 218 8.61 7.45 1.07
C GLU A 218 7.12 7.47 0.71
N ALA A 219 6.23 7.19 1.68
CA ALA A 219 4.78 7.20 1.48
C ALA A 219 4.27 8.62 1.18
N HIS A 220 4.80 9.65 1.83
CA HIS A 220 4.37 11.04 1.61
C HIS A 220 4.87 11.59 0.26
N ASP A 221 6.14 11.42 -0.06
CA ASP A 221 6.70 11.81 -1.35
C ASP A 221 6.03 11.06 -2.52
N MET A 222 5.68 9.79 -2.30
CA MET A 222 4.94 8.97 -3.25
C MET A 222 3.48 9.43 -3.35
N PHE A 223 2.83 9.79 -2.23
CA PHE A 223 1.47 10.31 -2.19
C PHE A 223 1.34 11.60 -3.02
N ASP A 224 2.21 12.57 -2.84
CA ASP A 224 2.18 13.82 -3.60
C ASP A 224 2.53 13.63 -5.07
N ARG A 225 3.44 12.71 -5.38
CA ARG A 225 3.81 12.37 -6.75
C ARG A 225 2.69 11.63 -7.45
N VAL A 226 2.07 10.65 -6.79
CA VAL A 226 0.99 9.84 -7.34
C VAL A 226 -0.29 10.64 -7.45
N ARG A 227 -0.62 11.47 -6.47
CA ARG A 227 -1.79 12.37 -6.51
C ARG A 227 -1.71 13.29 -7.72
N ARG A 228 -0.58 13.93 -7.97
CA ARG A 228 -0.36 14.78 -9.16
C ARG A 228 -0.44 13.96 -10.45
N SER A 229 0.29 12.86 -10.52
CA SER A 229 0.33 11.99 -11.69
C SER A 229 -1.01 11.33 -12.01
N PHE A 230 -1.79 10.94 -11.00
CA PHE A 230 -3.08 10.30 -11.17
C PHE A 230 -4.17 11.33 -11.50
N SER A 231 -4.14 12.50 -10.86
CA SER A 231 -4.99 13.64 -11.23
C SER A 231 -4.77 14.07 -12.68
N ASP A 232 -3.51 14.17 -13.12
CA ASP A 232 -3.16 14.50 -14.51
C ASP A 232 -3.55 13.38 -15.49
N TYR A 233 -3.55 12.12 -15.04
CA TYR A 233 -3.94 10.98 -15.86
C TYR A 233 -5.46 10.89 -16.08
N ILE A 234 -6.27 11.20 -15.05
CA ILE A 234 -7.75 11.15 -15.10
C ILE A 234 -8.32 12.46 -15.63
N GLY A 235 -7.67 13.59 -15.38
CA GLY A 235 -8.15 14.95 -15.72
C GLY A 235 -7.92 15.37 -17.17
N ARG A 236 -7.36 14.52 -18.01
CA ARG A 236 -7.22 14.66 -19.47
C ARG A 236 -8.05 13.58 -20.16
#